data_9f92215c816fbb8967aaf1d9f14cf144
#
_entry.id   9f92215c816fbb8967aaf1d9f14cf144
#
_cell.length_a   1.000
_cell.length_b   1.000
_cell.length_c   1.000
_cell.angle_alpha   90.00
_cell.angle_beta   90.00
_cell.angle_gamma   90.00
#
_symmetry.space_group_name_H-M   'P 1'
#
loop_
_entity.id
_entity.type
_entity.pdbx_description
1 polymer ?
#
loop_
_entity_poly.entity_id
_entity_poly.type
_entity_poly.pdbx_seq_one_letter_code
_entity_poly.pdbx_strand_id
1 'polypeptide(L)'
;MIERLAETLQKHKRKKIFLIAHSMGSIIAYDTLKYHTPELKVEILATIGSPLGQAYVINKIQNEITSYKGEKFIIPENIIRGWYNFADEEDQVAINHHLEKIFQENSLGIKIKDIPVHNTYKISETRNPHKSYGYLRTPEFSEVLNSFLITKRFDLLGWIKKVFRH
;
A
#
# COMPACT_ATOMS: atom_id res chain seq x y z
N MET A 1 -14.35 3.35 -10.14
CA MET A 1 -13.74 2.87 -8.87
C MET A 1 -12.70 3.86 -8.36
N ILE A 2 -11.86 4.42 -9.21
CA ILE A 2 -10.86 5.45 -8.86
C ILE A 2 -11.55 6.65 -8.19
N GLU A 3 -12.56 7.24 -8.81
CA GLU A 3 -13.33 8.36 -8.24
C GLU A 3 -13.84 8.08 -6.83
N ARG A 4 -14.43 6.90 -6.62
CA ARG A 4 -14.95 6.50 -5.31
C ARG A 4 -13.86 6.41 -4.24
N LEU A 5 -12.66 5.92 -4.60
CA LEU A 5 -11.52 5.91 -3.68
C LEU A 5 -11.04 7.34 -3.41
N ALA A 6 -10.89 8.16 -4.44
CA ALA A 6 -10.49 9.56 -4.32
C ALA A 6 -11.45 10.35 -3.39
N GLU A 7 -12.76 10.22 -3.59
CA GLU A 7 -13.77 10.83 -2.71
C GLU A 7 -13.65 10.37 -1.26
N THR A 8 -13.41 9.05 -1.07
CA THR A 8 -13.24 8.49 0.27
C THR A 8 -12.00 9.04 0.96
N LEU A 9 -10.87 9.11 0.26
CA LEU A 9 -9.63 9.69 0.77
C LEU A 9 -9.83 11.17 1.10
N GLN A 10 -10.46 11.94 0.21
CA GLN A 10 -10.76 13.36 0.41
C GLN A 10 -11.63 13.60 1.65
N LYS A 11 -12.63 12.77 1.86
CA LYS A 11 -13.49 12.81 3.06
C LYS A 11 -12.70 12.60 4.36
N HIS A 12 -11.59 11.85 4.28
CA HIS A 12 -10.75 11.52 5.43
C HIS A 12 -9.40 12.25 5.46
N LYS A 13 -9.19 13.28 4.63
CA LYS A 13 -7.91 13.98 4.47
C LYS A 13 -7.28 14.57 5.74
N ARG A 14 -8.08 14.79 6.78
CA ARG A 14 -7.61 15.30 8.09
C ARG A 14 -7.17 14.19 9.05
N LYS A 15 -7.26 12.92 8.62
CA LYS A 15 -6.92 11.76 9.44
C LYS A 15 -5.61 11.14 8.97
N LYS A 16 -4.92 10.45 9.86
CA LYS A 16 -3.84 9.54 9.50
C LYS A 16 -4.43 8.35 8.77
N ILE A 17 -3.97 8.09 7.55
CA ILE A 17 -4.54 7.06 6.67
C ILE A 17 -3.55 5.89 6.54
N PHE A 18 -4.02 4.69 6.88
CA PHE A 18 -3.41 3.42 6.52
C PHE A 18 -4.30 2.82 5.42
N LEU A 19 -3.83 2.81 4.19
CA LEU A 19 -4.59 2.30 3.04
C LEU A 19 -4.21 0.85 2.76
N ILE A 20 -5.18 -0.05 2.81
CA ILE A 20 -5.00 -1.46 2.45
C ILE A 20 -5.63 -1.69 1.09
N ALA A 21 -4.85 -2.23 0.16
CA ALA A 21 -5.27 -2.48 -1.20
C ALA A 21 -5.00 -3.95 -1.60
N HIS A 22 -6.06 -4.69 -1.90
CA HIS A 22 -6.00 -6.11 -2.26
C HIS A 22 -6.18 -6.31 -3.76
N SER A 23 -5.36 -7.19 -4.36
CA SER A 23 -5.52 -7.62 -5.74
C SER A 23 -5.57 -6.42 -6.72
N MET A 24 -6.53 -6.39 -7.63
CA MET A 24 -6.78 -5.26 -8.55
C MET A 24 -6.97 -3.91 -7.83
N GLY A 25 -7.35 -3.93 -6.55
CA GLY A 25 -7.43 -2.72 -5.73
C GLY A 25 -6.10 -2.01 -5.56
N SER A 26 -4.96 -2.72 -5.68
CA SER A 26 -3.62 -2.12 -5.61
C SER A 26 -3.30 -1.26 -6.82
N ILE A 27 -3.76 -1.64 -8.02
CA ILE A 27 -3.66 -0.81 -9.24
C ILE A 27 -4.49 0.45 -9.07
N ILE A 28 -5.74 0.29 -8.61
CA ILE A 28 -6.64 1.43 -8.37
C ILE A 28 -6.05 2.37 -7.31
N ALA A 29 -5.45 1.84 -6.25
CA ALA A 29 -4.81 2.64 -5.22
C ALA A 29 -3.62 3.43 -5.79
N TYR A 30 -2.75 2.77 -6.57
CA TYR A 30 -1.61 3.41 -7.22
C TYR A 30 -2.07 4.55 -8.14
N ASP A 31 -2.99 4.29 -9.06
CA ASP A 31 -3.51 5.30 -10.00
C ASP A 31 -4.16 6.47 -9.25
N THR A 32 -4.99 6.16 -8.24
CA THR A 32 -5.65 7.20 -7.45
C THR A 32 -4.64 8.09 -6.76
N LEU A 33 -3.64 7.53 -6.09
CA LEU A 33 -2.63 8.28 -5.35
C LEU A 33 -1.71 9.06 -6.29
N LYS A 34 -1.33 8.48 -7.43
CA LYS A 34 -0.40 9.10 -8.38
C LYS A 34 -1.05 10.24 -9.16
N TYR A 35 -2.30 10.06 -9.64
CA TYR A 35 -2.89 10.95 -10.64
C TYR A 35 -4.14 11.70 -10.19
N HIS A 36 -4.87 11.19 -9.20
CA HIS A 36 -6.17 11.76 -8.83
C HIS A 36 -6.20 12.46 -7.47
N THR A 37 -5.28 12.13 -6.58
CA THR A 37 -5.22 12.72 -5.24
C THR A 37 -3.78 13.00 -4.79
N PRO A 38 -2.93 13.62 -5.62
CA PRO A 38 -1.51 13.83 -5.29
C PRO A 38 -1.30 14.71 -4.07
N GLU A 39 -2.27 15.54 -3.71
CA GLU A 39 -2.23 16.44 -2.55
C GLU A 39 -2.62 15.77 -1.23
N LEU A 40 -3.21 14.56 -1.28
CA LEU A 40 -3.68 13.85 -0.08
C LEU A 40 -2.56 13.01 0.52
N LYS A 41 -2.33 13.15 1.82
CA LYS A 41 -1.31 12.38 2.53
C LYS A 41 -1.85 11.03 3.00
N VAL A 42 -1.20 9.97 2.55
CA VAL A 42 -1.39 8.60 3.04
C VAL A 42 -0.13 8.20 3.80
N GLU A 43 -0.25 7.86 5.07
CA GLU A 43 0.93 7.49 5.85
C GLU A 43 1.52 6.17 5.38
N ILE A 44 0.68 5.15 5.26
CA ILE A 44 1.10 3.82 4.82
C ILE A 44 0.17 3.31 3.73
N LEU A 45 0.75 2.83 2.64
CA LEU A 45 0.09 1.95 1.67
C LEU A 45 0.51 0.51 1.95
N ALA A 46 -0.44 -0.37 2.20
CA ALA A 46 -0.25 -1.81 2.30
C ALA A 46 -0.92 -2.49 1.12
N THR A 47 -0.14 -3.04 0.20
CA THR A 47 -0.66 -3.88 -0.90
C THR A 47 -0.57 -5.35 -0.50
N ILE A 48 -1.62 -6.11 -0.73
CA ILE A 48 -1.72 -7.53 -0.39
C ILE A 48 -2.19 -8.32 -1.63
N GLY A 49 -1.47 -9.37 -2.02
CA GLY A 49 -1.76 -10.14 -3.22
C GLY A 49 -1.82 -9.28 -4.48
N SER A 50 -0.85 -8.39 -4.67
CA SER A 50 -0.87 -7.33 -5.68
C SER A 50 -0.39 -7.80 -7.05
N PRO A 51 -1.12 -7.52 -8.16
CA PRO A 51 -0.68 -7.78 -9.53
C PRO A 51 0.24 -6.68 -10.10
N LEU A 52 0.61 -5.66 -9.33
CA LEU A 52 1.41 -4.52 -9.83
C LEU A 52 2.74 -4.92 -10.46
N GLY A 53 3.31 -6.06 -10.09
CA GLY A 53 4.53 -6.60 -10.71
C GLY A 53 4.28 -7.43 -11.97
N GLN A 54 3.05 -7.69 -12.38
CA GLN A 54 2.78 -8.46 -13.60
C GLN A 54 3.16 -7.67 -14.86
N ALA A 55 3.80 -8.34 -15.81
CA ALA A 55 4.32 -7.73 -17.02
C ALA A 55 3.28 -6.90 -17.79
N TYR A 56 2.04 -7.39 -17.85
CA TYR A 56 0.96 -6.67 -18.53
C TYR A 56 0.59 -5.34 -17.83
N VAL A 57 0.59 -5.34 -16.49
CA VAL A 57 0.32 -4.14 -15.67
C VAL A 57 1.45 -3.14 -15.82
N ILE A 58 2.70 -3.62 -15.73
CA ILE A 58 3.90 -2.83 -15.94
C ILE A 58 3.87 -2.17 -17.33
N ASN A 59 3.61 -2.94 -18.39
CA ASN A 59 3.53 -2.42 -19.75
C ASN A 59 2.42 -1.37 -19.91
N LYS A 60 1.27 -1.58 -19.27
CA LYS A 60 0.18 -0.60 -19.32
C LYS A 60 0.59 0.71 -18.63
N ILE A 61 1.09 0.64 -17.41
CA ILE A 61 1.57 1.82 -16.68
C ILE A 61 2.70 2.50 -17.47
N GLN A 62 3.62 1.74 -18.06
CA GLN A 62 4.73 2.26 -18.86
C GLN A 62 4.26 2.99 -20.11
N ASN A 63 3.24 2.48 -20.79
CA ASN A 63 2.65 3.14 -21.95
C ASN A 63 1.93 4.44 -21.57
N GLU A 64 1.33 4.49 -20.40
CA GLU A 64 0.72 5.72 -19.87
C GLU A 64 1.78 6.76 -19.50
N ILE A 65 2.93 6.33 -18.94
CA ILE A 65 4.07 7.19 -18.60
C ILE A 65 4.81 7.66 -19.87
N THR A 66 4.98 6.81 -20.89
CA THR A 66 5.68 7.19 -22.15
C THR A 66 4.89 8.24 -22.94
N SER A 67 3.60 8.38 -22.73
CA SER A 67 2.84 9.54 -23.19
C SER A 67 3.29 10.84 -22.51
N TYR A 68 3.98 10.76 -21.37
CA TYR A 68 4.58 11.84 -20.59
C TYR A 68 6.13 11.74 -20.52
N LYS A 69 6.80 11.46 -21.66
CA LYS A 69 8.26 11.51 -21.84
C LYS A 69 9.12 11.10 -20.62
N GLY A 70 9.34 9.79 -20.46
CA GLY A 70 10.51 9.30 -19.73
C GLY A 70 10.41 9.23 -18.20
N GLU A 71 9.22 9.34 -17.64
CA GLU A 71 9.05 9.10 -16.20
C GLU A 71 9.25 7.63 -15.86
N LYS A 72 10.10 7.39 -14.87
CA LYS A 72 10.29 6.07 -14.27
C LYS A 72 9.12 5.75 -13.34
N PHE A 73 8.93 4.48 -13.00
CA PHE A 73 7.97 4.07 -11.98
C PHE A 73 8.37 4.66 -10.62
N ILE A 74 7.81 5.81 -10.27
CA ILE A 74 8.11 6.48 -9.01
C ILE A 74 6.95 6.25 -8.05
N ILE A 75 7.28 5.92 -6.82
CA ILE A 75 6.31 5.84 -5.71
C ILE A 75 5.56 7.17 -5.61
N PRO A 76 4.21 7.16 -5.48
CA PRO A 76 3.44 8.39 -5.31
C PRO A 76 3.97 9.26 -4.16
N GLU A 77 4.15 10.56 -4.42
CA GLU A 77 4.73 11.53 -3.48
C GLU A 77 3.91 11.70 -2.19
N ASN A 78 2.66 11.38 -2.25
CA ASN A 78 1.73 11.47 -1.14
C ASN A 78 1.74 10.25 -0.19
N ILE A 79 2.56 9.22 -0.47
CA ILE A 79 2.89 8.17 0.48
C ILE A 79 4.06 8.67 1.33
N ILE A 80 3.81 8.93 2.63
CA ILE A 80 4.75 9.71 3.44
C ILE A 80 5.54 8.93 4.50
N ARG A 81 5.18 7.66 4.78
CA ARG A 81 5.89 6.82 5.77
C ARG A 81 6.34 5.48 5.24
N GLY A 82 5.58 4.87 4.33
CA GLY A 82 5.98 3.60 3.75
C GLY A 82 4.96 2.97 2.82
N TRP A 83 5.47 2.14 1.93
CA TRP A 83 4.69 1.20 1.12
C TRP A 83 5.18 -0.20 1.42
N TYR A 84 4.30 -1.04 1.94
CA TYR A 84 4.56 -2.45 2.27
C TYR A 84 3.77 -3.32 1.32
N ASN A 85 4.47 -4.23 0.63
CA ASN A 85 3.86 -5.15 -0.33
C ASN A 85 3.94 -6.58 0.25
N PHE A 86 2.80 -7.13 0.61
CA PHE A 86 2.69 -8.48 1.17
C PHE A 86 2.29 -9.46 0.06
N ALA A 87 3.11 -10.46 -0.18
CA ALA A 87 2.88 -11.47 -1.21
C ALA A 87 3.16 -12.88 -0.69
N ASP A 88 2.27 -13.80 -1.02
CA ASP A 88 2.48 -15.23 -0.84
C ASP A 88 3.07 -15.79 -2.15
N GLU A 89 4.12 -16.61 -2.06
CA GLU A 89 4.80 -17.16 -3.24
C GLU A 89 3.91 -18.07 -4.10
N GLU A 90 2.88 -18.67 -3.51
CA GLU A 90 1.89 -19.50 -4.22
C GLU A 90 0.70 -18.68 -4.74
N ASP A 91 0.64 -17.36 -4.46
CA ASP A 91 -0.40 -16.48 -5.00
C ASP A 91 -0.11 -16.13 -6.45
N GLN A 92 -0.81 -16.81 -7.38
CA GLN A 92 -0.63 -16.63 -8.83
C GLN A 92 -0.98 -15.22 -9.32
N VAL A 93 -1.68 -14.42 -8.54
CA VAL A 93 -1.94 -13.00 -8.88
C VAL A 93 -0.73 -12.14 -8.52
N ALA A 94 0.01 -12.49 -7.49
CA ALA A 94 1.19 -11.77 -7.01
C ALA A 94 2.52 -12.39 -7.52
N ILE A 95 2.55 -13.03 -8.68
CA ILE A 95 3.69 -13.81 -9.22
C ILE A 95 5.00 -13.01 -9.23
N ASN A 96 4.99 -11.77 -9.66
CA ASN A 96 6.17 -10.91 -9.63
C ASN A 96 6.04 -9.91 -8.48
N HIS A 97 6.34 -10.36 -7.28
CA HIS A 97 6.14 -9.61 -6.05
C HIS A 97 7.31 -8.71 -5.64
N HIS A 98 8.38 -8.63 -6.43
CA HIS A 98 9.53 -7.76 -6.17
C HIS A 98 9.29 -6.33 -6.66
N LEU A 99 8.32 -5.64 -6.07
CA LEU A 99 7.97 -4.28 -6.46
C LEU A 99 9.09 -3.28 -6.14
N GLU A 100 9.92 -3.53 -5.13
CA GLU A 100 11.09 -2.71 -4.79
C GLU A 100 12.09 -2.56 -5.94
N LYS A 101 12.15 -3.57 -6.85
CA LYS A 101 13.03 -3.53 -8.03
C LYS A 101 12.44 -2.75 -9.19
N ILE A 102 11.13 -2.53 -9.19
CA ILE A 102 10.36 -1.91 -10.27
C ILE A 102 10.15 -0.42 -10.00
N PHE A 103 9.82 -0.09 -8.76
CA PHE A 103 9.51 1.27 -8.34
C PHE A 103 10.70 1.95 -7.68
N GLN A 104 10.93 3.20 -8.07
CA GLN A 104 11.94 4.05 -7.43
C GLN A 104 11.34 4.81 -6.25
N GLU A 105 12.20 5.16 -5.30
CA GLU A 105 11.84 6.01 -4.18
C GLU A 105 11.26 7.35 -4.65
N ASN A 106 10.35 7.89 -3.85
CA ASN A 106 9.83 9.24 -4.05
C ASN A 106 10.78 10.29 -3.46
N SER A 107 10.44 11.57 -3.58
CA SER A 107 11.27 12.69 -3.08
C SER A 107 11.50 12.64 -1.55
N LEU A 108 10.68 11.91 -0.81
CA LEU A 108 10.81 11.70 0.64
C LEU A 108 11.72 10.51 0.98
N GLY A 109 12.30 9.83 -0.01
CA GLY A 109 13.13 8.64 0.19
C GLY A 109 12.32 7.39 0.58
N ILE A 110 11.02 7.39 0.33
CA ILE A 110 10.17 6.22 0.61
C ILE A 110 10.44 5.14 -0.42
N LYS A 111 10.75 3.94 0.05
CA LYS A 111 10.94 2.72 -0.75
C LYS A 111 9.83 1.71 -0.46
N ILE A 112 9.54 0.85 -1.44
CA ILE A 112 8.69 -0.32 -1.20
C ILE A 112 9.47 -1.33 -0.36
N LYS A 113 8.78 -1.95 0.58
CA LYS A 113 9.27 -3.12 1.31
C LYS A 113 8.44 -4.32 0.90
N ASP A 114 9.05 -5.22 0.11
CA ASP A 114 8.44 -6.50 -0.22
C ASP A 114 8.55 -7.44 0.98
N ILE A 115 7.42 -7.94 1.44
CA ILE A 115 7.31 -8.80 2.63
C ILE A 115 6.70 -10.13 2.18
N PRO A 116 7.49 -11.21 2.12
CA PRO A 116 6.95 -12.53 1.88
C PRO A 116 6.10 -12.97 3.07
N VAL A 117 4.94 -13.56 2.79
CA VAL A 117 4.02 -14.07 3.80
C VAL A 117 3.49 -15.45 3.41
N HIS A 118 3.05 -16.21 4.41
CA HIS A 118 2.36 -17.49 4.18
C HIS A 118 0.87 -17.35 4.51
N ASN A 119 0.06 -17.20 3.48
CA ASN A 119 -1.39 -17.10 3.59
C ASN A 119 -2.02 -18.49 3.80
N THR A 120 -2.40 -18.79 5.03
CA THR A 120 -2.95 -20.08 5.43
C THR A 120 -4.45 -20.24 5.19
N TYR A 121 -5.10 -19.28 4.53
CA TYR A 121 -6.55 -19.35 4.31
C TYR A 121 -6.94 -20.54 3.46
N LYS A 122 -7.95 -21.28 3.92
CA LYS A 122 -8.52 -22.44 3.22
C LYS A 122 -10.02 -22.25 2.97
N ILE A 123 -10.48 -22.79 1.86
CA ILE A 123 -11.89 -23.06 1.58
C ILE A 123 -12.03 -24.56 1.57
N SER A 124 -12.75 -25.11 2.55
CA SER A 124 -12.73 -26.54 2.84
C SER A 124 -11.28 -27.02 3.06
N GLU A 125 -10.81 -28.01 2.32
CA GLU A 125 -9.43 -28.51 2.43
C GLU A 125 -8.44 -27.83 1.47
N THR A 126 -8.92 -26.94 0.59
CA THR A 126 -8.08 -26.32 -0.44
C THR A 126 -7.57 -24.96 0.04
N ARG A 127 -6.26 -24.79 0.02
CA ARG A 127 -5.60 -23.50 0.30
C ARG A 127 -5.92 -22.49 -0.80
N ASN A 128 -6.25 -21.27 -0.39
CA ASN A 128 -6.44 -20.12 -1.29
C ASN A 128 -5.49 -19.00 -0.90
N PRO A 129 -4.26 -18.99 -1.45
CA PRO A 129 -3.24 -18.00 -1.08
C PRO A 129 -3.58 -16.57 -1.50
N HIS A 130 -4.53 -16.39 -2.45
CA HIS A 130 -4.97 -15.07 -2.89
C HIS A 130 -6.01 -14.43 -1.97
N LYS A 131 -6.57 -15.15 -1.00
CA LYS A 131 -7.65 -14.62 -0.18
C LYS A 131 -7.20 -13.52 0.77
N SER A 132 -7.81 -12.33 0.70
CA SER A 132 -7.47 -11.17 1.53
C SER A 132 -7.47 -11.47 3.03
N TYR A 133 -8.41 -12.27 3.52
CA TYR A 133 -8.50 -12.63 4.94
C TYR A 133 -7.25 -13.37 5.46
N GLY A 134 -6.60 -14.16 4.61
CA GLY A 134 -5.36 -14.82 4.99
C GLY A 134 -4.21 -13.82 5.14
N TYR A 135 -4.04 -12.91 4.21
CA TYR A 135 -3.05 -11.83 4.29
C TYR A 135 -3.20 -10.99 5.57
N LEU A 136 -4.43 -10.55 5.86
CA LEU A 136 -4.73 -9.72 7.04
C LEU A 136 -4.50 -10.41 8.38
N ARG A 137 -4.32 -11.73 8.39
CA ARG A 137 -4.06 -12.54 9.59
C ARG A 137 -2.60 -12.90 9.77
N THR A 138 -1.74 -12.55 8.84
CA THR A 138 -0.30 -12.85 8.95
C THR A 138 0.35 -12.01 10.05
N PRO A 139 1.35 -12.56 10.77
CA PRO A 139 2.09 -11.81 11.77
C PRO A 139 2.74 -10.56 11.20
N GLU A 140 3.33 -10.66 10.00
CA GLU A 140 4.03 -9.58 9.31
C GLU A 140 3.10 -8.38 9.03
N PHE A 141 1.88 -8.65 8.57
CA PHE A 141 0.87 -7.61 8.38
C PHE A 141 0.49 -6.96 9.72
N SER A 142 0.31 -7.78 10.75
CA SER A 142 -0.05 -7.32 12.10
C SER A 142 1.03 -6.43 12.71
N GLU A 143 2.31 -6.74 12.48
CA GLU A 143 3.44 -5.92 12.94
C GLU A 143 3.42 -4.52 12.31
N VAL A 144 3.23 -4.44 10.98
CA VAL A 144 3.16 -3.15 10.27
C VAL A 144 1.95 -2.33 10.74
N LEU A 145 0.78 -2.97 10.86
CA LEU A 145 -0.42 -2.30 11.36
C LEU A 145 -0.23 -1.81 12.81
N ASN A 146 0.37 -2.63 13.67
CA ASN A 146 0.62 -2.28 15.06
C ASN A 146 1.60 -1.09 15.17
N SER A 147 2.66 -1.05 14.35
CA SER A 147 3.58 0.07 14.30
C SER A 147 2.89 1.40 13.96
N PHE A 148 1.92 1.37 13.02
CA PHE A 148 1.09 2.52 12.70
C PHE A 148 0.20 2.95 13.87
N LEU A 149 -0.43 1.99 14.57
CA LEU A 149 -1.33 2.26 15.68
C LEU A 149 -0.61 2.78 16.93
N ILE A 150 0.58 2.24 17.23
CA ILE A 150 1.42 2.67 18.38
C ILE A 150 1.89 4.11 18.18
N THR A 151 2.35 4.48 17.00
CA THR A 151 2.76 5.86 16.70
C THR A 151 1.62 6.85 16.99
N LYS A 152 0.37 6.45 16.71
CA LYS A 152 -0.82 7.24 17.05
C LYS A 152 -1.00 7.39 18.58
N ARG A 153 -0.67 6.35 19.34
CA ARG A 153 -0.80 6.33 20.81
C ARG A 153 0.24 7.22 21.51
N PHE A 154 1.48 7.25 21.02
CA PHE A 154 2.53 8.12 21.54
C PHE A 154 2.23 9.60 21.28
N ASP A 155 1.68 9.97 20.14
CA ASP A 155 1.24 11.33 19.86
C ASP A 155 0.15 11.79 20.84
N LEU A 156 -0.77 10.92 21.22
CA LEU A 156 -1.82 11.21 22.21
C LEU A 156 -1.24 11.42 23.61
N LEU A 157 -0.27 10.60 24.02
CA LEU A 157 0.45 10.76 25.31
C LEU A 157 1.33 12.01 25.31
N GLY A 158 1.93 12.38 24.20
CA GLY A 158 2.66 13.64 24.03
C GLY A 158 1.74 14.84 24.18
N TRP A 159 0.53 14.77 23.64
CA TRP A 159 -0.48 15.80 23.78
C TRP A 159 -0.98 15.92 25.23
N ILE A 160 -1.27 14.83 25.91
CA ILE A 160 -1.67 14.77 27.33
C ILE A 160 -0.58 15.43 28.20
N LYS A 161 0.69 15.06 28.01
CA LYS A 161 1.82 15.67 28.74
C LYS A 161 1.95 17.17 28.49
N LYS A 162 1.54 17.68 27.33
CA LYS A 162 1.58 19.10 26.99
C LYS A 162 0.44 19.91 27.63
N VAL A 163 -0.72 19.27 27.80
CA VAL A 163 -1.92 19.89 28.40
C VAL A 163 -1.80 19.97 29.94
N PHE A 164 -1.14 19.00 30.57
CA PHE A 164 -0.97 18.94 32.02
C PHE A 164 0.34 19.55 32.53
N ARG A 165 1.04 20.35 31.72
CA ARG A 165 2.27 21.08 32.08
C ARG A 165 2.05 22.56 32.39
N HIS A 166 0.81 22.94 32.70
CA HIS A 166 0.45 24.28 33.22
C HIS A 166 -0.15 24.17 34.60
#